data_788581edcc2818cddbb84989b4905419
#
_entry.id   788581edcc2818cddbb84989b4905419
#
_cell.length_a   1.000
_cell.length_b   1.000
_cell.length_c   1.000
_cell.angle_alpha   90.00
_cell.angle_beta   90.00
_cell.angle_gamma   90.00
#
_symmetry.space_group_name_H-M   'P 1'
#
loop_
_entity.id
_entity.type
_entity.pdbx_description
1 polymer ?
#
loop_
_entity_poly.entity_id
_entity_poly.type
_entity_poly.pdbx_seq_one_letter_code
_entity_poly.pdbx_strand_id
1 'polypeptide(L)'
;MKENSTKKEIQNQIVEAAHELFIEHGIKDVKMDDIAAELSISKRTIYELFNDKEQLLHEVLKFQNKRMYESGKEIIRNSSHVLEIILKLYNLYFKLLKRVNSKFFSELNKYPEICKEKQDKDKRDTKKFCAWMEMGRQQGLFREDADFNILTFILKRDLTTIIEVKMQTGHTELSDYTPDELGRKLILFYLRGISTPKGQQIIEEYLNRNETIIE
;
A
#
# COMPACT_ATOMS: atom_id res chain seq x y z
N MET A 1 -28.49 -21.69 7.52
CA MET A 1 -28.12 -20.38 6.90
C MET A 1 -27.67 -19.35 7.95
N LYS A 2 -28.33 -19.17 9.10
CA LYS A 2 -27.91 -18.20 10.17
C LYS A 2 -26.55 -18.52 10.79
N GLU A 3 -26.24 -19.80 11.05
CA GLU A 3 -24.99 -20.23 11.69
C GLU A 3 -23.74 -19.96 10.83
N ASN A 4 -23.85 -20.10 9.50
CA ASN A 4 -22.78 -19.78 8.54
C ASN A 4 -22.53 -18.26 8.41
N SER A 5 -23.56 -17.45 8.62
CA SER A 5 -23.45 -15.98 8.63
C SER A 5 -22.66 -15.53 9.86
N THR A 6 -23.00 -16.03 11.05
CA THR A 6 -22.34 -15.70 12.31
C THR A 6 -20.87 -16.14 12.32
N LYS A 7 -20.55 -17.33 11.77
CA LYS A 7 -19.17 -17.82 11.66
C LYS A 7 -18.31 -16.90 10.77
N LYS A 8 -18.86 -16.46 9.63
CA LYS A 8 -18.19 -15.53 8.70
C LYS A 8 -17.99 -14.15 9.30
N GLU A 9 -18.93 -13.67 10.10
CA GLU A 9 -18.82 -12.39 10.81
C GLU A 9 -17.68 -12.42 11.84
N ILE A 10 -17.61 -13.49 12.66
CA ILE A 10 -16.51 -13.67 13.62
C ILE A 10 -15.17 -13.80 12.90
N GLN A 11 -15.11 -14.54 11.80
CA GLN A 11 -13.88 -14.63 10.99
C GLN A 11 -13.41 -13.27 10.49
N ASN A 12 -14.31 -12.42 9.99
CA ASN A 12 -13.97 -11.07 9.56
C ASN A 12 -13.48 -10.20 10.73
N GLN A 13 -14.13 -10.27 11.89
CA GLN A 13 -13.70 -9.52 13.10
C GLN A 13 -12.29 -9.95 13.54
N ILE A 14 -11.97 -11.25 13.51
CA ILE A 14 -10.64 -11.75 13.83
C ILE A 14 -9.60 -11.21 12.83
N VAL A 15 -9.90 -11.22 11.54
CA VAL A 15 -9.01 -10.70 10.50
C VAL A 15 -8.78 -9.19 10.66
N GLU A 16 -9.82 -8.42 10.96
CA GLU A 16 -9.72 -6.98 11.21
C GLU A 16 -8.88 -6.66 12.45
N ALA A 17 -9.14 -7.32 13.57
CA ALA A 17 -8.36 -7.15 14.81
C ALA A 17 -6.89 -7.55 14.60
N ALA A 18 -6.64 -8.70 13.97
CA ALA A 18 -5.30 -9.15 13.64
C ALA A 18 -4.57 -8.16 12.70
N HIS A 19 -5.29 -7.58 11.73
CA HIS A 19 -4.73 -6.56 10.84
C HIS A 19 -4.23 -5.34 11.62
N GLU A 20 -5.04 -4.77 12.51
CA GLU A 20 -4.64 -3.61 13.30
C GLU A 20 -3.46 -3.94 14.23
N LEU A 21 -3.52 -5.06 14.95
CA LEU A 21 -2.44 -5.50 15.84
C LEU A 21 -1.12 -5.76 15.08
N PHE A 22 -1.17 -6.44 13.94
CA PHE A 22 0.04 -6.70 13.14
C PHE A 22 0.65 -5.43 12.58
N ILE A 23 -0.17 -4.48 12.14
CA ILE A 23 0.29 -3.17 11.66
C ILE A 23 0.97 -2.39 12.77
N GLU A 24 0.40 -2.38 13.96
CA GLU A 24 0.89 -1.58 15.09
C GLU A 24 2.12 -2.18 15.77
N HIS A 25 2.13 -3.51 15.99
CA HIS A 25 3.13 -4.17 16.82
C HIS A 25 4.11 -5.06 16.05
N GLY A 26 3.85 -5.34 14.77
CA GLY A 26 4.57 -6.32 13.98
C GLY A 26 3.93 -7.72 14.07
N ILE A 27 4.38 -8.63 13.18
CA ILE A 27 3.77 -9.96 13.08
C ILE A 27 4.23 -10.86 14.25
N LYS A 28 5.52 -10.84 14.60
CA LYS A 28 6.11 -11.76 15.57
C LYS A 28 5.58 -11.51 16.99
N ASP A 29 5.50 -10.27 17.38
CA ASP A 29 5.18 -9.86 18.75
C ASP A 29 3.70 -10.09 19.11
N VAL A 30 2.80 -10.10 18.14
CA VAL A 30 1.37 -10.41 18.33
C VAL A 30 1.13 -11.91 18.41
N LYS A 31 0.50 -12.39 19.47
CA LYS A 31 0.09 -13.81 19.66
C LYS A 31 -1.38 -13.99 19.34
N MET A 32 -1.80 -15.23 19.09
CA MET A 32 -3.22 -15.57 18.91
C MET A 32 -4.05 -15.22 20.16
N ASP A 33 -3.41 -15.25 21.34
CA ASP A 33 -4.04 -14.88 22.61
C ASP A 33 -4.33 -13.38 22.71
N ASP A 34 -3.45 -12.52 22.13
CA ASP A 34 -3.65 -11.08 22.12
C ASP A 34 -4.87 -10.72 21.26
N ILE A 35 -5.03 -11.40 20.12
CA ILE A 35 -6.18 -11.21 19.23
C ILE A 35 -7.48 -11.70 19.90
N ALA A 36 -7.41 -12.82 20.64
CA ALA A 36 -8.54 -13.34 21.40
C ALA A 36 -8.98 -12.37 22.51
N ALA A 37 -8.01 -11.80 23.21
CA ALA A 37 -8.25 -10.81 24.27
C ALA A 37 -8.88 -9.53 23.71
N GLU A 38 -8.36 -9.01 22.59
CA GLU A 38 -8.89 -7.82 21.90
C GLU A 38 -10.37 -7.95 21.56
N LEU A 39 -10.79 -9.14 21.10
CA LEU A 39 -12.18 -9.41 20.72
C LEU A 39 -13.04 -9.97 21.87
N SER A 40 -12.47 -10.19 23.06
CA SER A 40 -13.15 -10.84 24.18
C SER A 40 -13.73 -12.22 23.81
N ILE A 41 -13.02 -12.97 22.96
CA ILE A 41 -13.38 -14.34 22.57
C ILE A 41 -12.38 -15.36 23.10
N SER A 42 -12.73 -16.65 23.05
CA SER A 42 -11.81 -17.70 23.46
C SER A 42 -10.72 -17.95 22.41
N LYS A 43 -9.50 -18.27 22.83
CA LYS A 43 -8.42 -18.74 21.94
C LYS A 43 -8.89 -19.92 21.07
N ARG A 44 -9.71 -20.81 21.64
CA ARG A 44 -10.30 -21.95 20.92
C ARG A 44 -11.10 -21.49 19.70
N THR A 45 -11.90 -20.43 19.84
CA THR A 45 -12.69 -19.85 18.73
C THR A 45 -11.82 -19.43 17.55
N ILE A 46 -10.64 -18.85 17.81
CA ILE A 46 -9.71 -18.48 16.75
C ILE A 46 -9.16 -19.75 16.06
N TYR A 47 -8.73 -20.76 16.83
CA TYR A 47 -8.17 -22.00 16.26
C TYR A 47 -9.22 -22.89 15.56
N GLU A 48 -10.50 -22.70 15.81
CA GLU A 48 -11.59 -23.31 15.03
C GLU A 48 -11.76 -22.68 13.64
N LEU A 49 -11.22 -21.47 13.43
CA LEU A 49 -11.32 -20.70 12.17
C LEU A 49 -9.99 -20.60 11.41
N PHE A 50 -8.87 -20.62 12.12
CA PHE A 50 -7.53 -20.49 11.57
C PHE A 50 -6.61 -21.54 12.20
N ASN A 51 -6.01 -22.40 11.40
CA ASN A 51 -5.15 -23.48 11.88
C ASN A 51 -3.90 -22.93 12.62
N ASP A 52 -3.36 -21.81 12.12
CA ASP A 52 -2.18 -21.17 12.65
C ASP A 52 -2.15 -19.66 12.32
N LYS A 53 -1.13 -18.99 12.83
CA LYS A 53 -0.92 -17.55 12.62
C LYS A 53 -0.55 -17.21 11.17
N GLU A 54 0.07 -18.12 10.44
CA GLU A 54 0.43 -17.91 9.03
C GLU A 54 -0.82 -17.87 8.16
N GLN A 55 -1.76 -18.78 8.38
CA GLN A 55 -3.07 -18.75 7.72
C GLN A 55 -3.82 -17.45 8.03
N LEU A 56 -3.82 -17.02 9.29
CA LEU A 56 -4.45 -15.75 9.68
C LEU A 56 -3.76 -14.56 9.00
N LEU A 57 -2.42 -14.52 8.96
CA LEU A 57 -1.65 -13.48 8.28
C LEU A 57 -1.99 -13.42 6.78
N HIS A 58 -2.15 -14.56 6.12
CA HIS A 58 -2.56 -14.64 4.73
C HIS A 58 -3.94 -14.00 4.49
N GLU A 59 -4.92 -14.27 5.35
CA GLU A 59 -6.24 -13.65 5.26
C GLU A 59 -6.20 -12.15 5.60
N VAL A 60 -5.37 -11.72 6.53
CA VAL A 60 -5.11 -10.30 6.84
C VAL A 60 -4.56 -9.57 5.61
N LEU A 61 -3.60 -10.14 4.89
CA LEU A 61 -3.05 -9.54 3.68
C LEU A 61 -4.07 -9.48 2.53
N LYS A 62 -4.91 -10.51 2.39
CA LYS A 62 -6.03 -10.48 1.43
C LYS A 62 -7.03 -9.38 1.77
N PHE A 63 -7.38 -9.24 3.05
CA PHE A 63 -8.26 -8.19 3.54
C PHE A 63 -7.70 -6.81 3.23
N GLN A 64 -6.42 -6.55 3.55
CA GLN A 64 -5.74 -5.30 3.24
C GLN A 64 -5.71 -5.02 1.72
N ASN A 65 -5.37 -6.03 0.92
CA ASN A 65 -5.37 -5.91 -0.54
C ASN A 65 -6.75 -5.56 -1.09
N LYS A 66 -7.81 -6.15 -0.55
CA LYS A 66 -9.19 -5.85 -0.93
C LYS A 66 -9.56 -4.40 -0.59
N ARG A 67 -9.22 -3.92 0.60
CA ARG A 67 -9.46 -2.52 1.01
C ARG A 67 -8.75 -1.54 0.06
N MET A 68 -7.47 -1.79 -0.24
CA MET A 68 -6.69 -0.97 -1.18
C MET A 68 -7.31 -0.99 -2.59
N TYR A 69 -7.79 -2.13 -3.05
CA TYR A 69 -8.44 -2.26 -4.34
C TYR A 69 -9.76 -1.48 -4.43
N GLU A 70 -10.62 -1.55 -3.42
CA GLU A 70 -11.89 -0.81 -3.39
C GLU A 70 -11.64 0.71 -3.29
N SER A 71 -10.70 1.15 -2.45
CA SER A 71 -10.28 2.57 -2.40
C SER A 71 -9.70 3.03 -3.74
N GLY A 72 -8.91 2.18 -4.41
CA GLY A 72 -8.37 2.47 -5.73
C GLY A 72 -9.47 2.63 -6.79
N LYS A 73 -10.50 1.79 -6.77
CA LYS A 73 -11.66 1.94 -7.67
C LYS A 73 -12.39 3.27 -7.47
N GLU A 74 -12.57 3.67 -6.22
CA GLU A 74 -13.21 4.94 -5.89
C GLU A 74 -12.37 6.13 -6.39
N ILE A 75 -11.07 6.08 -6.20
CA ILE A 75 -10.13 7.07 -6.74
C ILE A 75 -10.26 7.17 -8.27
N ILE A 76 -10.27 6.03 -8.98
CA ILE A 76 -10.38 6.00 -10.45
C ILE A 76 -11.71 6.62 -10.91
N ARG A 77 -12.82 6.30 -10.24
CA ARG A 77 -14.16 6.84 -10.59
C ARG A 77 -14.24 8.35 -10.40
N ASN A 78 -13.57 8.86 -9.36
CA ASN A 78 -13.66 10.26 -8.91
C ASN A 78 -12.49 11.11 -9.37
N SER A 79 -11.74 10.67 -10.39
CA SER A 79 -10.60 11.40 -10.94
C SER A 79 -10.84 11.74 -12.40
N SER A 80 -10.46 12.96 -12.78
CA SER A 80 -10.69 13.49 -14.14
C SER A 80 -9.64 13.04 -15.15
N HIS A 81 -8.44 12.65 -14.68
CA HIS A 81 -7.31 12.28 -15.52
C HIS A 81 -6.29 11.41 -14.77
N VAL A 82 -5.38 10.77 -15.54
CA VAL A 82 -4.43 9.77 -15.01
C VAL A 82 -3.49 10.35 -13.96
N LEU A 83 -3.01 11.58 -14.10
CA LEU A 83 -2.13 12.21 -13.10
C LEU A 83 -2.78 12.30 -11.72
N GLU A 84 -4.06 12.69 -11.68
CA GLU A 84 -4.83 12.74 -10.43
C GLU A 84 -4.98 11.35 -9.79
N ILE A 85 -5.24 10.32 -10.62
CA ILE A 85 -5.30 8.92 -10.16
C ILE A 85 -3.96 8.52 -9.51
N ILE A 86 -2.85 8.76 -10.19
CA ILE A 86 -1.51 8.40 -9.71
C ILE A 86 -1.22 9.11 -8.39
N LEU A 87 -1.42 10.42 -8.29
CA LEU A 87 -1.14 11.19 -7.09
C LEU A 87 -2.01 10.74 -5.90
N LYS A 88 -3.31 10.49 -6.11
CA LYS A 88 -4.21 9.99 -5.07
C LYS A 88 -3.85 8.58 -4.60
N LEU A 89 -3.49 7.67 -5.52
CA LEU A 89 -3.07 6.31 -5.17
C LEU A 89 -1.76 6.31 -4.37
N TYR A 90 -0.81 7.18 -4.74
CA TYR A 90 0.41 7.37 -3.97
C TYR A 90 0.13 7.88 -2.56
N ASN A 91 -0.72 8.89 -2.43
CA ASN A 91 -1.12 9.39 -1.11
C ASN A 91 -1.80 8.31 -0.26
N LEU A 92 -2.67 7.50 -0.85
CA LEU A 92 -3.30 6.37 -0.15
C LEU A 92 -2.26 5.35 0.33
N TYR A 93 -1.29 5.01 -0.53
CA TYR A 93 -0.22 4.08 -0.20
C TYR A 93 0.66 4.61 0.96
N PHE A 94 1.08 5.87 0.91
CA PHE A 94 1.93 6.45 1.96
C PHE A 94 1.20 6.66 3.28
N LYS A 95 -0.09 6.98 3.27
CA LYS A 95 -0.93 6.99 4.48
C LYS A 95 -0.93 5.62 5.17
N LEU A 96 -1.03 4.54 4.39
CA LEU A 96 -0.92 3.19 4.93
C LEU A 96 0.50 2.92 5.46
N LEU A 97 1.53 3.21 4.65
CA LEU A 97 2.93 2.99 5.01
C LEU A 97 3.30 3.71 6.32
N LYS A 98 2.78 4.91 6.57
CA LYS A 98 3.01 5.67 7.80
C LYS A 98 2.50 4.91 9.05
N ARG A 99 1.36 4.22 8.96
CA ARG A 99 0.75 3.45 10.06
C ARG A 99 1.47 2.15 10.37
N VAL A 100 2.08 1.52 9.36
CA VAL A 100 2.67 0.18 9.49
C VAL A 100 3.97 0.23 10.29
N ASN A 101 4.09 -0.59 11.33
CA ASN A 101 5.32 -0.76 12.09
C ASN A 101 6.45 -1.29 11.20
N SER A 102 7.66 -0.79 11.36
CA SER A 102 8.82 -1.19 10.56
C SER A 102 9.12 -2.70 10.65
N LYS A 103 8.92 -3.32 11.81
CA LYS A 103 9.11 -4.77 12.02
C LYS A 103 8.22 -5.61 11.09
N PHE A 104 7.01 -5.13 10.75
CA PHE A 104 6.08 -5.86 9.90
C PHE A 104 6.73 -6.27 8.57
N PHE A 105 7.45 -5.36 7.93
CA PHE A 105 8.09 -5.63 6.63
C PHE A 105 9.23 -6.65 6.72
N SER A 106 10.08 -6.54 7.75
CA SER A 106 11.20 -7.48 7.95
C SER A 106 10.70 -8.88 8.32
N GLU A 107 9.61 -8.95 9.07
CA GLU A 107 9.02 -10.20 9.51
C GLU A 107 8.22 -10.89 8.40
N LEU A 108 7.56 -10.12 7.52
CA LEU A 108 6.83 -10.62 6.37
C LEU A 108 7.72 -11.43 5.43
N ASN A 109 8.99 -11.03 5.28
CA ASN A 109 9.97 -11.73 4.44
C ASN A 109 10.28 -13.17 4.90
N LYS A 110 9.86 -13.56 6.11
CA LYS A 110 10.04 -14.92 6.65
C LYS A 110 8.98 -15.91 6.15
N TYR A 111 7.99 -15.45 5.40
CA TYR A 111 6.88 -16.24 4.85
C TYR A 111 7.01 -16.40 3.33
N PRO A 112 7.66 -17.48 2.83
CA PRO A 112 8.00 -17.63 1.40
C PRO A 112 6.81 -17.61 0.46
N GLU A 113 5.70 -18.28 0.84
CA GLU A 113 4.49 -18.33 0.01
C GLU A 113 3.85 -16.93 -0.12
N ILE A 114 3.81 -16.17 0.95
CA ILE A 114 3.33 -14.79 0.96
C ILE A 114 4.22 -13.90 0.08
N CYS A 115 5.54 -14.08 0.16
CA CYS A 115 6.49 -13.34 -0.68
C CYS A 115 6.27 -13.63 -2.18
N LYS A 116 6.01 -14.89 -2.54
CA LYS A 116 5.73 -15.30 -3.92
C LYS A 116 4.42 -14.67 -4.43
N GLU A 117 3.34 -14.73 -3.67
CA GLU A 117 2.07 -14.08 -4.02
C GLU A 117 2.23 -12.57 -4.21
N LYS A 118 3.02 -11.92 -3.34
CA LYS A 118 3.36 -10.50 -3.46
C LYS A 118 4.10 -10.23 -4.77
N GLN A 119 5.11 -11.02 -5.14
CA GLN A 119 5.82 -10.84 -6.40
C GLN A 119 4.91 -10.97 -7.63
N ASP A 120 3.99 -11.93 -7.63
CA ASP A 120 3.04 -12.11 -8.73
C ASP A 120 2.00 -10.98 -8.80
N LYS A 121 1.60 -10.45 -7.64
CA LYS A 121 0.78 -9.23 -7.58
C LYS A 121 1.55 -8.04 -8.15
N ASP A 122 2.79 -7.83 -7.75
CA ASP A 122 3.64 -6.72 -8.22
C ASP A 122 3.83 -6.73 -9.74
N LYS A 123 3.93 -7.90 -10.37
CA LYS A 123 3.97 -8.04 -11.84
C LYS A 123 2.67 -7.57 -12.49
N ARG A 124 1.51 -7.95 -11.93
CA ARG A 124 0.20 -7.53 -12.45
C ARG A 124 -0.01 -6.03 -12.28
N ASP A 125 0.35 -5.48 -11.12
CA ASP A 125 0.19 -4.06 -10.82
C ASP A 125 1.13 -3.20 -11.69
N THR A 126 2.33 -3.71 -12.03
CA THR A 126 3.23 -3.06 -13.00
C THR A 126 2.58 -2.91 -14.37
N LYS A 127 1.95 -3.97 -14.89
CA LYS A 127 1.28 -3.90 -16.20
C LYS A 127 0.14 -2.87 -16.21
N LYS A 128 -0.63 -2.80 -15.13
CA LYS A 128 -1.70 -1.80 -14.98
C LYS A 128 -1.13 -0.39 -14.92
N PHE A 129 -0.06 -0.19 -14.16
CA PHE A 129 0.60 1.11 -14.06
C PHE A 129 1.11 1.58 -15.43
N CYS A 130 1.81 0.73 -16.19
CA CYS A 130 2.25 1.06 -17.54
C CYS A 130 1.07 1.40 -18.47
N ALA A 131 -0.07 0.70 -18.36
CA ALA A 131 -1.27 1.02 -19.13
C ALA A 131 -1.85 2.39 -18.77
N TRP A 132 -1.83 2.77 -17.49
CA TRP A 132 -2.23 4.12 -17.07
C TRP A 132 -1.28 5.21 -17.57
N MET A 133 0.01 4.93 -17.55
CA MET A 133 1.00 5.88 -18.09
C MET A 133 0.78 6.12 -19.59
N GLU A 134 0.50 5.05 -20.35
CA GLU A 134 0.18 5.15 -21.78
C GLU A 134 -1.14 5.91 -22.02
N MET A 135 -2.15 5.71 -21.19
CA MET A 135 -3.39 6.50 -21.24
C MET A 135 -3.10 7.99 -20.96
N GLY A 136 -2.20 8.30 -20.03
CA GLY A 136 -1.77 9.67 -19.76
C GLY A 136 -1.02 10.31 -20.92
N ARG A 137 -0.22 9.53 -21.67
CA ARG A 137 0.40 9.99 -22.94
C ARG A 137 -0.68 10.35 -23.95
N GLN A 138 -1.68 9.50 -24.15
CA GLN A 138 -2.81 9.77 -25.07
C GLN A 138 -3.63 11.00 -24.64
N GLN A 139 -3.70 11.30 -23.35
CA GLN A 139 -4.29 12.55 -22.83
C GLN A 139 -3.41 13.79 -23.03
N GLY A 140 -2.19 13.61 -23.55
CA GLY A 140 -1.20 14.67 -23.72
C GLY A 140 -0.58 15.17 -22.42
N LEU A 141 -0.61 14.34 -21.35
CA LEU A 141 -0.08 14.68 -20.04
C LEU A 141 1.39 14.30 -19.87
N PHE A 142 1.83 13.24 -20.56
CA PHE A 142 3.20 12.74 -20.53
C PHE A 142 3.88 12.92 -21.88
N ARG A 143 5.19 13.13 -21.82
CA ARG A 143 6.05 13.31 -22.98
C ARG A 143 6.14 12.03 -23.80
N GLU A 144 6.27 12.16 -25.13
CA GLU A 144 6.39 11.02 -26.06
C GLU A 144 7.67 10.21 -25.84
N ASP A 145 8.75 10.86 -25.41
CA ASP A 145 10.05 10.23 -25.12
C ASP A 145 10.16 9.59 -23.75
N ALA A 146 9.11 9.63 -22.91
CA ALA A 146 9.12 9.02 -21.59
C ALA A 146 9.09 7.48 -21.67
N ASP A 147 10.11 6.81 -21.10
CA ASP A 147 10.14 5.36 -20.97
C ASP A 147 9.48 4.90 -19.65
N PHE A 148 8.27 4.39 -19.77
CA PHE A 148 7.50 3.97 -18.59
C PHE A 148 8.01 2.67 -17.97
N ASN A 149 8.78 1.84 -18.67
CA ASN A 149 9.39 0.64 -18.10
C ASN A 149 10.55 1.04 -17.17
N ILE A 150 11.41 1.96 -17.64
CA ILE A 150 12.49 2.52 -16.80
C ILE A 150 11.90 3.23 -15.60
N LEU A 151 10.89 4.09 -15.79
CA LEU A 151 10.21 4.78 -14.70
C LEU A 151 9.67 3.80 -13.65
N THR A 152 8.98 2.75 -14.10
CA THR A 152 8.40 1.74 -13.19
C THR A 152 9.50 0.99 -12.42
N PHE A 153 10.61 0.68 -13.07
CA PHE A 153 11.76 0.04 -12.43
C PHE A 153 12.34 0.93 -11.31
N ILE A 154 12.54 2.23 -11.60
CA ILE A 154 13.07 3.19 -10.62
C ILE A 154 12.09 3.36 -9.46
N LEU A 155 10.79 3.59 -9.72
CA LEU A 155 9.78 3.74 -8.68
C LEU A 155 9.69 2.54 -7.73
N LYS A 156 9.91 1.33 -8.23
CA LYS A 156 9.96 0.12 -7.38
C LYS A 156 11.20 0.10 -6.48
N ARG A 157 12.35 0.52 -7.00
CA ARG A 157 13.58 0.66 -6.20
C ARG A 157 13.40 1.70 -5.10
N ASP A 158 12.80 2.84 -5.43
CA ASP A 158 12.54 3.91 -4.47
C ASP A 158 11.59 3.47 -3.35
N LEU A 159 10.53 2.72 -3.67
CA LEU A 159 9.64 2.15 -2.66
C LEU A 159 10.39 1.20 -1.71
N THR A 160 11.33 0.39 -2.23
CA THR A 160 12.18 -0.44 -1.38
C THR A 160 13.05 0.41 -0.46
N THR A 161 13.71 1.43 -1.02
CA THR A 161 14.55 2.37 -0.25
C THR A 161 13.73 3.11 0.84
N ILE A 162 12.51 3.53 0.53
CA ILE A 162 11.62 4.19 1.50
C ILE A 162 11.28 3.23 2.66
N ILE A 163 11.05 1.95 2.37
CA ILE A 163 10.82 0.93 3.39
C ILE A 163 12.09 0.71 4.22
N GLU A 164 13.27 0.65 3.61
CA GLU A 164 14.57 0.52 4.29
C GLU A 164 14.85 1.71 5.22
N VAL A 165 14.56 2.95 4.77
CA VAL A 165 14.64 4.15 5.62
C VAL A 165 13.69 4.03 6.81
N LYS A 166 12.46 3.60 6.60
CA LYS A 166 11.49 3.35 7.69
C LYS A 166 11.98 2.29 8.66
N MET A 167 12.67 1.26 8.19
CA MET A 167 13.24 0.20 9.02
C MET A 167 14.56 0.60 9.68
N GLN A 168 15.13 1.77 9.34
CA GLN A 168 16.45 2.22 9.77
C GLN A 168 17.57 1.21 9.42
N THR A 169 17.43 0.53 8.28
CA THR A 169 18.34 -0.55 7.84
C THR A 169 19.27 -0.15 6.70
N GLY A 170 19.25 1.11 6.25
CA GLY A 170 20.09 1.59 5.15
C GLY A 170 20.04 3.10 4.97
N HIS A 171 20.83 3.60 4.03
CA HIS A 171 20.80 4.99 3.53
C HIS A 171 20.71 6.08 4.61
N THR A 172 21.75 6.17 5.47
CA THR A 172 21.82 7.14 6.58
C THR A 172 21.68 8.59 6.11
N GLU A 173 22.03 8.90 4.86
CA GLU A 173 21.86 10.22 4.23
C GLU A 173 20.38 10.65 4.10
N LEU A 174 19.45 9.71 4.15
CA LEU A 174 18.01 9.94 4.05
C LEU A 174 17.28 9.81 5.38
N SER A 175 17.99 9.59 6.47
CA SER A 175 17.43 9.40 7.82
C SER A 175 16.63 10.59 8.34
N ASP A 176 16.90 11.80 7.83
CA ASP A 176 16.22 13.04 8.22
C ASP A 176 14.83 13.19 7.58
N TYR A 177 14.51 12.33 6.61
CA TYR A 177 13.20 12.33 5.96
C TYR A 177 12.28 11.30 6.56
N THR A 178 11.02 11.66 6.75
CA THR A 178 9.98 10.67 6.98
C THR A 178 9.69 9.88 5.68
N PRO A 179 9.25 8.61 5.74
CA PRO A 179 8.96 7.81 4.55
C PRO A 179 7.94 8.45 3.62
N ASP A 180 6.94 9.15 4.14
CA ASP A 180 5.92 9.84 3.35
C ASP A 180 6.46 11.12 2.68
N GLU A 181 7.32 11.90 3.35
CA GLU A 181 8.01 13.03 2.74
C GLU A 181 8.92 12.60 1.59
N LEU A 182 9.74 11.58 1.83
CA LEU A 182 10.64 11.03 0.82
C LEU A 182 9.85 10.53 -0.39
N GLY A 183 8.81 9.72 -0.16
CA GLY A 183 7.98 9.19 -1.23
C GLY A 183 7.28 10.28 -2.03
N ARG A 184 6.74 11.31 -1.36
CA ARG A 184 6.12 12.46 -2.02
C ARG A 184 7.10 13.23 -2.89
N LYS A 185 8.30 13.51 -2.37
CA LYS A 185 9.35 14.22 -3.13
C LYS A 185 9.76 13.43 -4.36
N LEU A 186 9.97 12.12 -4.24
CA LEU A 186 10.37 11.24 -5.33
C LEU A 186 9.30 11.15 -6.42
N ILE A 187 8.05 10.88 -6.07
CA ILE A 187 6.98 10.77 -7.08
C ILE A 187 6.77 12.09 -7.83
N LEU A 188 6.82 13.23 -7.12
CA LEU A 188 6.69 14.54 -7.77
C LEU A 188 7.87 14.84 -8.68
N PHE A 189 9.09 14.50 -8.28
CA PHE A 189 10.27 14.64 -9.11
C PHE A 189 10.12 13.87 -10.44
N TYR A 190 9.69 12.60 -10.39
CA TYR A 190 9.49 11.79 -11.59
C TYR A 190 8.33 12.28 -12.43
N LEU A 191 7.19 12.57 -11.84
CA LEU A 191 6.03 13.03 -12.59
C LEU A 191 6.30 14.35 -13.30
N ARG A 192 6.98 15.30 -12.63
CA ARG A 192 7.39 16.57 -13.29
C ARG A 192 8.37 16.33 -14.42
N GLY A 193 9.33 15.41 -14.26
CA GLY A 193 10.33 15.09 -15.27
C GLY A 193 9.77 14.50 -16.56
N ILE A 194 8.68 13.73 -16.48
CA ILE A 194 8.05 13.09 -17.64
C ILE A 194 6.83 13.82 -18.17
N SER A 195 6.34 14.86 -17.47
CA SER A 195 5.13 15.57 -17.84
C SER A 195 5.38 16.61 -18.93
N THR A 196 4.37 16.80 -19.79
CA THR A 196 4.25 17.95 -20.68
C THR A 196 3.92 19.21 -19.85
N PRO A 197 3.97 20.43 -20.44
CA PRO A 197 3.50 21.65 -19.76
C PRO A 197 2.06 21.53 -19.24
N LYS A 198 1.17 20.86 -19.99
CA LYS A 198 -0.21 20.57 -19.57
C LYS A 198 -0.23 19.66 -18.33
N GLY A 199 0.61 18.62 -18.32
CA GLY A 199 0.72 17.71 -17.18
C GLY A 199 1.28 18.41 -15.94
N GLN A 200 2.27 19.28 -16.12
CA GLN A 200 2.85 20.06 -15.01
C GLN A 200 1.82 21.01 -14.38
N GLN A 201 1.02 21.70 -15.20
CA GLN A 201 -0.05 22.55 -14.69
C GLN A 201 -1.02 21.77 -13.80
N ILE A 202 -1.42 20.55 -14.21
CA ILE A 202 -2.31 19.69 -13.43
C ILE A 202 -1.68 19.27 -12.10
N ILE A 203 -0.38 18.97 -12.09
CA ILE A 203 0.35 18.64 -10.85
C ILE A 203 0.29 19.83 -9.89
N GLU A 204 0.59 21.03 -10.34
CA GLU A 204 0.57 22.23 -9.50
C GLU A 204 -0.85 22.54 -8.99
N GLU A 205 -1.87 22.43 -9.83
CA GLU A 205 -3.27 22.58 -9.41
C GLU A 205 -3.68 21.56 -8.34
N TYR A 206 -3.20 20.31 -8.45
CA TYR A 206 -3.45 19.26 -7.45
C TYR A 206 -2.76 19.58 -6.12
N LEU A 207 -1.52 20.02 -6.15
CA LEU A 207 -0.76 20.38 -4.95
C LEU A 207 -1.42 21.57 -4.23
N ASN A 208 -1.75 22.64 -4.93
CA ASN A 208 -2.39 23.82 -4.37
C ASN A 208 -3.75 23.51 -3.69
N ARG A 209 -4.53 22.56 -4.26
CA ARG A 209 -5.80 22.13 -3.64
C ARG A 209 -5.60 21.29 -2.37
N ASN A 210 -4.49 20.58 -2.26
CA ASN A 210 -4.25 19.63 -1.17
C ASN A 210 -3.30 20.16 -0.08
N GLU A 211 -2.55 21.24 -0.32
CA GLU A 211 -1.79 21.94 0.73
C GLU A 211 -2.72 22.56 1.79
N THR A 212 -3.97 22.90 1.43
CA THR A 212 -4.98 23.43 2.37
C THR A 212 -5.57 22.35 3.31
N ILE A 213 -5.20 21.06 3.15
CA ILE A 213 -5.74 19.93 3.93
C ILE A 213 -4.68 19.33 4.88
N ILE A 214 -3.46 19.89 4.89
CA ILE A 214 -2.31 19.34 5.65
C ILE A 214 -1.91 20.26 6.82
N GLU A 215 -2.75 21.23 7.19
CA GLU A 215 -2.75 21.84 8.51
C GLU A 215 -3.80 21.11 9.40
#